data_832c0df0e0d3548c61ea23c7a82e978d
#
_entry.id   832c0df0e0d3548c61ea23c7a82e978d
#
_cell.length_a   1.000
_cell.length_b   1.000
_cell.length_c   1.000
_cell.angle_alpha   90.00
_cell.angle_beta   90.00
_cell.angle_gamma   90.00
#
_symmetry.space_group_name_H-M   'P 1'
#
loop_
_entity.id
_entity.type
_entity.pdbx_description
1 polymer ?
#
loop_
_entity_poly.entity_id
_entity_poly.type
_entity_poly.pdbx_seq_one_letter_code
_entity_poly.pdbx_strand_id
1 'polypeptide(L)'
;MKREGLWEKLRLLNPKNLQREVHVYGYRFSWRTHLMAVIAALVGIGGIGMVFQLKPLFLAGVLLTVLFVFPVLVLDMYKKMYEQKRFGDACAYMEQLLYAFQKTGKIVSALKEVRGIFGEGQIRLCVEEAIAHMEYGHPVGEQGVLREGLQKIERYYACDKLATVHELLLNTEEYGGDVEASVTL
;
A
#
# COMPACT_ATOMS: atom_id res chain seq x y z
N MET A 1 -7.23 -7.78 -27.84
CA MET A 1 -7.37 -7.21 -26.49
C MET A 1 -8.60 -7.79 -25.79
N LYS A 2 -8.50 -8.31 -24.53
CA LYS A 2 -9.59 -8.64 -23.57
C LYS A 2 -10.24 -10.04 -23.59
N ARG A 3 -9.54 -11.10 -23.90
CA ARG A 3 -10.00 -12.43 -23.40
C ARG A 3 -9.37 -12.82 -22.06
N GLU A 4 -8.19 -12.31 -21.75
CA GLU A 4 -7.46 -12.61 -20.49
C GLU A 4 -8.19 -12.14 -19.23
N GLY A 5 -8.81 -10.97 -19.24
CA GLY A 5 -9.48 -10.41 -18.06
C GLY A 5 -10.74 -11.18 -17.59
N LEU A 6 -11.42 -11.95 -18.45
CA LEU A 6 -12.61 -12.72 -18.06
C LEU A 6 -12.23 -14.01 -17.34
N TRP A 7 -11.22 -14.71 -17.81
CA TRP A 7 -10.69 -15.93 -17.18
C TRP A 7 -10.05 -15.65 -15.83
N GLU A 8 -9.37 -14.53 -15.71
CA GLU A 8 -8.81 -14.08 -14.44
C GLU A 8 -9.90 -13.78 -13.40
N LYS A 9 -10.98 -13.12 -13.80
CA LYS A 9 -12.14 -12.87 -12.93
C LYS A 9 -12.89 -14.16 -12.55
N LEU A 10 -13.01 -15.12 -13.46
CA LEU A 10 -13.60 -16.43 -13.16
C LEU A 10 -12.74 -17.24 -12.17
N ARG A 11 -11.43 -17.07 -12.20
CA ARG A 11 -10.51 -17.71 -11.26
C ARG A 11 -10.68 -17.19 -9.83
N LEU A 12 -11.16 -15.94 -9.67
CA LEU A 12 -11.43 -15.34 -8.35
C LEU A 12 -12.72 -15.87 -7.69
N LEU A 13 -13.60 -16.53 -8.45
CA LEU A 13 -14.76 -17.22 -7.88
C LEU A 13 -14.33 -18.40 -6.97
N ASN A 14 -13.15 -18.91 -7.17
CA ASN A 14 -12.60 -19.93 -6.25
C ASN A 14 -12.08 -19.26 -4.97
N PRO A 15 -12.67 -19.57 -3.78
CA PRO A 15 -12.33 -18.94 -2.52
C PRO A 15 -10.85 -19.09 -2.13
N LYS A 16 -10.22 -20.18 -2.53
CA LYS A 16 -8.79 -20.40 -2.26
C LYS A 16 -7.90 -19.44 -3.06
N ASN A 17 -8.29 -19.09 -4.27
CA ASN A 17 -7.57 -18.14 -5.09
C ASN A 17 -7.74 -16.72 -4.57
N LEU A 18 -8.99 -16.35 -4.22
CA LEU A 18 -9.28 -15.05 -3.60
C LEU A 18 -8.51 -14.88 -2.28
N GLN A 19 -8.49 -15.92 -1.44
CA GLN A 19 -7.71 -15.90 -0.20
C GLN A 19 -6.21 -15.69 -0.46
N ARG A 20 -5.65 -16.34 -1.48
CA ARG A 20 -4.24 -16.18 -1.84
C ARG A 20 -3.94 -14.76 -2.32
N GLU A 21 -4.77 -14.19 -3.18
CA GLU A 21 -4.62 -12.83 -3.68
C GLU A 21 -4.73 -11.79 -2.55
N VAL A 22 -5.72 -11.92 -1.65
CA VAL A 22 -5.86 -11.03 -0.50
C VAL A 22 -4.68 -11.17 0.48
N HIS A 23 -4.12 -12.37 0.62
CA HIS A 23 -2.98 -12.60 1.50
C HIS A 23 -1.69 -11.93 0.98
N VAL A 24 -1.54 -11.74 -0.33
CA VAL A 24 -0.44 -10.97 -0.94
C VAL A 24 -0.43 -9.52 -0.42
N TYR A 25 -1.60 -8.96 -0.13
CA TYR A 25 -1.74 -7.62 0.47
C TYR A 25 -1.57 -7.58 2.00
N GLY A 26 -1.19 -8.71 2.63
CA GLY A 26 -0.95 -8.77 4.08
C GLY A 26 -2.22 -8.83 4.95
N TYR A 27 -3.40 -8.95 4.35
CA TYR A 27 -4.65 -9.06 5.10
C TYR A 27 -5.03 -10.53 5.37
N ARG A 28 -5.54 -10.78 6.58
CA ARG A 28 -6.13 -12.09 6.92
C ARG A 28 -7.53 -12.16 6.33
N PHE A 29 -7.69 -12.92 5.26
CA PHE A 29 -8.99 -13.19 4.66
C PHE A 29 -9.69 -14.32 5.42
N SER A 30 -10.82 -14.00 6.05
CA SER A 30 -11.68 -14.99 6.70
C SER A 30 -12.78 -15.43 5.73
N TRP A 31 -12.72 -16.69 5.32
CA TRP A 31 -13.76 -17.27 4.46
C TRP A 31 -15.17 -17.18 5.09
N ARG A 32 -15.27 -17.35 6.40
CA ARG A 32 -16.56 -17.26 7.11
C ARG A 32 -17.17 -15.87 7.00
N THR A 33 -16.37 -14.82 7.20
CA THR A 33 -16.83 -13.43 7.07
C THR A 33 -17.27 -13.09 5.65
N HIS A 34 -16.52 -13.59 4.66
CA HIS A 34 -16.87 -13.41 3.25
C HIS A 34 -18.18 -14.11 2.88
N LEU A 35 -18.35 -15.37 3.30
CA LEU A 35 -19.56 -16.14 3.09
C LEU A 35 -20.78 -15.47 3.73
N MET A 36 -20.65 -14.99 4.97
CA MET A 36 -21.72 -14.24 5.62
C MET A 36 -22.08 -12.95 4.90
N ALA A 37 -21.10 -12.22 4.38
CA ALA A 37 -21.35 -11.01 3.59
C ALA A 37 -22.07 -11.30 2.28
N VAL A 38 -21.70 -12.38 1.58
CA VAL A 38 -22.41 -12.85 0.36
C VAL A 38 -23.86 -13.23 0.68
N ILE A 39 -24.06 -14.02 1.73
CA ILE A 39 -25.41 -14.44 2.15
C ILE A 39 -26.25 -13.21 2.53
N ALA A 40 -25.70 -12.28 3.31
CA ALA A 40 -26.39 -11.05 3.68
C ALA A 40 -26.78 -10.20 2.46
N ALA A 41 -25.87 -10.08 1.47
CA ALA A 41 -26.17 -9.39 0.22
C ALA A 41 -27.28 -10.07 -0.60
N LEU A 42 -27.24 -11.41 -0.72
CA LEU A 42 -28.25 -12.19 -1.42
C LEU A 42 -29.63 -12.09 -0.76
N VAL A 43 -29.66 -12.18 0.57
CA VAL A 43 -30.91 -12.03 1.37
C VAL A 43 -31.47 -10.61 1.23
N GLY A 44 -30.62 -9.58 1.31
CA GLY A 44 -31.02 -8.19 1.11
C GLY A 44 -31.63 -7.93 -0.28
N ILE A 45 -30.97 -8.40 -1.31
CA ILE A 45 -31.46 -8.27 -2.70
C ILE A 45 -32.73 -9.06 -2.92
N GLY A 46 -32.82 -10.28 -2.36
CA GLY A 46 -34.03 -11.10 -2.41
C GLY A 46 -35.22 -10.43 -1.70
N GLY A 47 -34.98 -9.85 -0.54
CA GLY A 47 -36.01 -9.08 0.21
C GLY A 47 -36.50 -7.87 -0.56
N ILE A 48 -35.59 -7.08 -1.13
CA ILE A 48 -35.93 -5.94 -2.00
C ILE A 48 -36.73 -6.41 -3.23
N GLY A 49 -36.30 -7.50 -3.86
CA GLY A 49 -37.01 -8.09 -5.01
C GLY A 49 -38.43 -8.53 -4.71
N MET A 50 -38.69 -9.07 -3.51
CA MET A 50 -40.00 -9.42 -3.02
C MET A 50 -40.90 -8.19 -2.81
N VAL A 51 -40.34 -7.14 -2.15
CA VAL A 51 -41.10 -5.89 -1.91
C VAL A 51 -41.53 -5.23 -3.22
N PHE A 52 -40.64 -5.23 -4.22
CA PHE A 52 -40.93 -4.63 -5.54
C PHE A 52 -41.65 -5.59 -6.50
N GLN A 53 -42.04 -6.79 -6.03
CA GLN A 53 -42.73 -7.79 -6.84
C GLN A 53 -42.03 -8.08 -8.18
N LEU A 54 -40.70 -8.14 -8.18
CA LEU A 54 -39.92 -8.38 -9.39
C LEU A 54 -40.20 -9.79 -9.95
N LYS A 55 -40.30 -9.91 -11.29
CA LYS A 55 -40.46 -11.22 -11.93
C LYS A 55 -39.29 -12.14 -11.50
N PRO A 56 -39.54 -13.40 -11.15
CA PRO A 56 -38.53 -14.31 -10.61
C PRO A 56 -37.33 -14.52 -11.55
N LEU A 57 -37.57 -14.47 -12.86
CA LEU A 57 -36.50 -14.57 -13.85
C LEU A 57 -35.54 -13.38 -13.79
N PHE A 58 -36.07 -12.17 -13.59
CA PHE A 58 -35.24 -10.96 -13.42
C PHE A 58 -34.47 -10.99 -12.12
N LEU A 59 -35.12 -11.40 -11.03
CA LEU A 59 -34.49 -11.55 -9.74
C LEU A 59 -33.32 -12.56 -9.79
N ALA A 60 -33.52 -13.71 -10.43
CA ALA A 60 -32.47 -14.71 -10.65
C ALA A 60 -31.24 -14.12 -11.40
N GLY A 61 -31.50 -13.34 -12.45
CA GLY A 61 -30.45 -12.66 -13.21
C GLY A 61 -29.63 -11.69 -12.35
N VAL A 62 -30.31 -10.89 -11.53
CA VAL A 62 -29.63 -9.96 -10.59
C VAL A 62 -28.79 -10.71 -9.56
N LEU A 63 -29.33 -11.75 -8.92
CA LEU A 63 -28.62 -12.57 -7.95
C LEU A 63 -27.36 -13.22 -8.56
N LEU A 64 -27.48 -13.72 -9.77
CA LEU A 64 -26.37 -14.32 -10.50
C LEU A 64 -25.27 -13.29 -10.82
N THR A 65 -25.66 -12.09 -11.25
CA THR A 65 -24.73 -10.99 -11.50
C THR A 65 -23.97 -10.60 -10.23
N VAL A 66 -24.68 -10.47 -9.09
CA VAL A 66 -24.06 -10.17 -7.80
C VAL A 66 -23.05 -11.23 -7.40
N LEU A 67 -23.38 -12.50 -7.56
CA LEU A 67 -22.49 -13.62 -7.23
C LEU A 67 -21.15 -13.54 -8.02
N PHE A 68 -21.21 -13.13 -9.28
CA PHE A 68 -20.01 -12.98 -10.13
C PHE A 68 -19.22 -11.70 -9.83
N VAL A 69 -19.89 -10.60 -9.53
CA VAL A 69 -19.24 -9.29 -9.33
C VAL A 69 -18.66 -9.16 -7.92
N PHE A 70 -19.30 -9.77 -6.92
CA PHE A 70 -18.93 -9.62 -5.51
C PHE A 70 -17.47 -9.95 -5.20
N PRO A 71 -16.87 -11.08 -5.63
CA PRO A 71 -15.48 -11.39 -5.33
C PRO A 71 -14.49 -10.39 -5.96
N VAL A 72 -14.84 -9.82 -7.11
CA VAL A 72 -14.01 -8.80 -7.76
C VAL A 72 -14.05 -7.49 -6.96
N LEU A 73 -15.23 -7.09 -6.49
CA LEU A 73 -15.36 -5.89 -5.63
C LEU A 73 -14.61 -6.04 -4.31
N VAL A 74 -14.67 -7.22 -3.71
CA VAL A 74 -13.95 -7.50 -2.46
C VAL A 74 -12.45 -7.39 -2.67
N LEU A 75 -11.90 -7.97 -3.74
CA LEU A 75 -10.47 -7.85 -4.04
C LEU A 75 -10.06 -6.40 -4.29
N ASP A 76 -10.84 -5.63 -5.05
CA ASP A 76 -10.57 -4.22 -5.32
C ASP A 76 -10.61 -3.38 -4.03
N MET A 77 -11.53 -3.69 -3.12
CA MET A 77 -11.61 -3.05 -1.81
C MET A 77 -10.34 -3.31 -0.98
N TYR A 78 -9.88 -4.57 -0.88
CA TYR A 78 -8.67 -4.91 -0.15
C TYR A 78 -7.42 -4.27 -0.78
N LYS A 79 -7.36 -4.23 -2.11
CA LYS A 79 -6.29 -3.55 -2.83
C LYS A 79 -6.24 -2.06 -2.51
N LYS A 80 -7.38 -1.37 -2.56
CA LYS A 80 -7.48 0.06 -2.20
C LYS A 80 -7.10 0.32 -0.74
N MET A 81 -7.56 -0.53 0.19
CA MET A 81 -7.18 -0.41 1.59
C MET A 81 -5.66 -0.57 1.79
N TYR A 82 -5.04 -1.51 1.07
CA TYR A 82 -3.59 -1.69 1.10
C TYR A 82 -2.85 -0.47 0.54
N GLU A 83 -3.28 0.05 -0.61
CA GLU A 83 -2.70 1.23 -1.24
C GLU A 83 -2.82 2.47 -0.34
N GLN A 84 -4.00 2.68 0.28
CA GLN A 84 -4.22 3.77 1.23
C GLN A 84 -3.33 3.66 2.47
N LYS A 85 -3.22 2.47 3.04
CA LYS A 85 -2.33 2.23 4.18
C LYS A 85 -0.89 2.50 3.82
N ARG A 86 -0.41 1.95 2.69
CA ARG A 86 0.95 2.16 2.20
C ARG A 86 1.25 3.63 1.94
N PHE A 87 0.30 4.37 1.37
CA PHE A 87 0.42 5.81 1.17
C PHE A 87 0.47 6.57 2.50
N GLY A 88 -0.39 6.23 3.45
CA GLY A 88 -0.38 6.81 4.80
C GLY A 88 0.95 6.57 5.53
N ASP A 89 1.47 5.35 5.46
CA ASP A 89 2.78 5.00 6.03
C ASP A 89 3.92 5.79 5.36
N ALA A 90 3.88 5.99 4.04
CA ALA A 90 4.86 6.81 3.32
C ALA A 90 4.79 8.30 3.70
N CYS A 91 3.58 8.85 3.88
CA CYS A 91 3.41 10.23 4.34
C CYS A 91 3.96 10.41 5.75
N ALA A 92 3.62 9.52 6.67
CA ALA A 92 4.13 9.56 8.04
C ALA A 92 5.67 9.44 8.08
N TYR A 93 6.23 8.58 7.24
CA TYR A 93 7.69 8.46 7.09
C TYR A 93 8.32 9.77 6.60
N MET A 94 7.77 10.40 5.55
CA MET A 94 8.29 11.66 5.01
C MET A 94 8.27 12.77 6.05
N GLU A 95 7.17 12.95 6.77
CA GLU A 95 7.03 13.96 7.82
C GLU A 95 8.07 13.75 8.93
N GLN A 96 8.19 12.54 9.42
CA GLN A 96 9.15 12.20 10.48
C GLN A 96 10.59 12.33 10.01
N LEU A 97 10.89 11.95 8.78
CA LEU A 97 12.23 12.07 8.20
C LEU A 97 12.64 13.54 8.05
N LEU A 98 11.75 14.39 7.54
CA LEU A 98 12.00 15.83 7.42
C LEU A 98 12.27 16.45 8.79
N TYR A 99 11.43 16.14 9.77
CA TYR A 99 11.59 16.65 11.14
C TYR A 99 12.91 16.19 11.77
N ALA A 100 13.24 14.92 11.65
CA ALA A 100 14.50 14.37 12.18
C ALA A 100 15.72 14.95 11.45
N PHE A 101 15.62 15.19 10.14
CA PHE A 101 16.69 15.78 9.36
C PHE A 101 16.92 17.26 9.72
N GLN A 102 15.86 18.06 9.92
CA GLN A 102 15.99 19.45 10.40
C GLN A 102 16.80 19.54 11.71
N LYS A 103 16.63 18.54 12.57
CA LYS A 103 17.31 18.47 13.87
C LYS A 103 18.76 17.99 13.76
N THR A 104 19.03 17.02 12.89
CA THR A 104 20.33 16.32 12.83
C THR A 104 21.24 16.82 11.71
N GLY A 105 20.70 17.37 10.65
CA GLY A 105 21.39 17.77 9.43
C GLY A 105 22.03 16.62 8.63
N LYS A 106 21.77 15.36 9.03
CA LYS A 106 22.34 14.17 8.39
C LYS A 106 21.31 13.08 8.16
N ILE A 107 21.26 12.55 6.94
CA ILE A 107 20.28 11.54 6.50
C ILE A 107 20.37 10.27 7.36
N VAL A 108 21.57 9.73 7.57
CA VAL A 108 21.75 8.50 8.36
C VAL A 108 21.27 8.68 9.81
N SER A 109 21.57 9.84 10.42
CA SER A 109 21.13 10.15 11.78
C SER A 109 19.59 10.31 11.85
N ALA A 110 19.01 11.00 10.86
CA ALA A 110 17.57 11.16 10.73
C ALA A 110 16.87 9.81 10.57
N LEU A 111 17.37 8.93 9.70
CA LEU A 111 16.82 7.58 9.53
C LEU A 111 16.88 6.74 10.81
N LYS A 112 17.94 6.85 11.60
CA LYS A 112 18.05 6.18 12.91
C LYS A 112 16.99 6.67 13.90
N GLU A 113 16.71 7.97 13.90
CA GLU A 113 15.65 8.56 14.74
C GLU A 113 14.27 8.09 14.27
N VAL A 114 14.00 8.14 12.96
CA VAL A 114 12.76 7.65 12.34
C VAL A 114 12.51 6.17 12.63
N ARG A 115 13.54 5.33 12.58
CA ARG A 115 13.44 3.91 12.95
C ARG A 115 12.88 3.71 14.36
N GLY A 116 13.28 4.57 15.32
CA GLY A 116 12.82 4.47 16.70
C GLY A 116 11.36 4.85 16.92
N ILE A 117 10.79 5.67 16.04
CA ILE A 117 9.41 6.16 16.13
C ILE A 117 8.42 5.11 15.61
N PHE A 118 8.77 4.39 14.55
CA PHE A 118 7.90 3.35 13.99
C PHE A 118 8.01 2.04 14.79
N GLY A 119 6.84 1.52 15.17
CA GLY A 119 6.73 0.20 15.77
C GLY A 119 7.12 -0.91 14.79
N GLU A 120 7.00 -2.16 15.21
CA GLU A 120 7.25 -3.31 14.34
C GLU A 120 6.34 -3.27 13.11
N GLY A 121 6.94 -3.26 11.92
CA GLY A 121 6.22 -3.20 10.65
C GLY A 121 7.15 -3.11 9.46
N GLN A 122 6.57 -3.11 8.28
CA GLN A 122 7.31 -3.14 7.02
C GLN A 122 8.17 -1.89 6.82
N ILE A 123 7.67 -0.72 7.24
CA ILE A 123 8.42 0.54 7.14
C ILE A 123 9.72 0.48 7.96
N ARG A 124 9.66 -0.05 9.17
CA ARG A 124 10.83 -0.21 10.01
C ARG A 124 11.88 -1.11 9.37
N LEU A 125 11.45 -2.23 8.78
CA LEU A 125 12.36 -3.15 8.08
C LEU A 125 13.03 -2.48 6.87
N CYS A 126 12.29 -1.70 6.07
CA CYS A 126 12.84 -0.96 4.95
C CYS A 126 13.88 0.09 5.41
N VAL A 127 13.57 0.80 6.50
CA VAL A 127 14.49 1.80 7.07
C VAL A 127 15.74 1.14 7.64
N GLU A 128 15.60 0.02 8.36
CA GLU A 128 16.74 -0.74 8.89
C GLU A 128 17.66 -1.27 7.78
N GLU A 129 17.06 -1.78 6.69
CA GLU A 129 17.82 -2.25 5.53
C GLU A 129 18.54 -1.10 4.82
N ALA A 130 17.90 0.07 4.71
CA ALA A 130 18.54 1.27 4.16
C ALA A 130 19.71 1.75 5.02
N ILE A 131 19.54 1.83 6.35
CA ILE A 131 20.60 2.20 7.28
C ILE A 131 21.77 1.22 7.19
N ALA A 132 21.49 -0.08 7.22
CA ALA A 132 22.53 -1.11 7.12
C ALA A 132 23.33 -0.98 5.81
N HIS A 133 22.63 -0.68 4.69
CA HIS A 133 23.30 -0.45 3.42
C HIS A 133 24.20 0.79 3.45
N MET A 134 23.77 1.88 4.09
CA MET A 134 24.55 3.12 4.20
C MET A 134 25.76 2.96 5.14
N GLU A 135 25.66 2.13 6.18
CA GLU A 135 26.74 1.92 7.13
C GLU A 135 27.80 0.90 6.66
N TYR A 136 27.36 -0.14 5.95
CA TYR A 136 28.20 -1.28 5.57
C TYR A 136 28.41 -1.43 4.05
N GLY A 137 27.81 -0.55 3.24
CA GLY A 137 27.94 -0.56 1.79
C GLY A 137 29.36 -0.23 1.33
N HIS A 138 29.82 -0.86 0.25
CA HIS A 138 31.11 -0.56 -0.34
C HIS A 138 31.12 0.86 -0.94
N PRO A 139 32.19 1.64 -0.75
CA PRO A 139 32.21 3.05 -1.12
C PRO A 139 32.30 3.24 -2.63
N VAL A 140 31.17 3.53 -3.25
CA VAL A 140 31.10 4.17 -4.59
C VAL A 140 31.00 5.70 -4.43
N GLY A 141 31.64 6.25 -3.37
CA GLY A 141 31.43 7.62 -2.94
C GLY A 141 30.28 7.72 -1.92
N GLU A 142 30.44 8.58 -0.91
CA GLU A 142 29.51 8.72 0.21
C GLU A 142 28.07 8.98 -0.25
N GLN A 143 27.86 9.78 -1.27
CA GLN A 143 26.56 10.08 -1.86
C GLN A 143 25.92 8.92 -2.63
N GLY A 144 26.73 8.12 -3.32
CA GLY A 144 26.23 6.95 -4.03
C GLY A 144 25.56 5.97 -3.08
N VAL A 145 26.20 5.73 -1.93
CA VAL A 145 25.70 4.81 -0.89
C VAL A 145 24.42 5.35 -0.23
N LEU A 146 24.35 6.65 0.05
CA LEU A 146 23.15 7.29 0.60
C LEU A 146 21.98 7.18 -0.38
N ARG A 147 22.20 7.52 -1.65
CA ARG A 147 21.18 7.43 -2.71
C ARG A 147 20.68 6.00 -2.90
N GLU A 148 21.57 5.01 -2.96
CA GLU A 148 21.18 3.61 -3.09
C GLU A 148 20.37 3.11 -1.88
N GLY A 149 20.74 3.52 -0.68
CA GLY A 149 19.99 3.20 0.54
C GLY A 149 18.57 3.77 0.49
N LEU A 150 18.42 5.04 0.12
CA LEU A 150 17.11 5.69 -0.01
C LEU A 150 16.26 5.07 -1.13
N GLN A 151 16.87 4.71 -2.27
CA GLN A 151 16.16 4.04 -3.37
C GLN A 151 15.51 2.71 -2.96
N LYS A 152 16.01 2.00 -1.95
CA LYS A 152 15.36 0.79 -1.44
C LYS A 152 13.99 1.11 -0.85
N ILE A 153 13.90 2.21 -0.09
CA ILE A 153 12.63 2.68 0.50
C ILE A 153 11.69 3.17 -0.62
N GLU A 154 12.20 3.90 -1.60
CA GLU A 154 11.44 4.40 -2.75
C GLU A 154 10.81 3.25 -3.55
N ARG A 155 11.60 2.22 -3.87
CA ARG A 155 11.10 1.03 -4.59
C ARG A 155 9.98 0.31 -3.84
N TYR A 156 10.08 0.26 -2.52
CA TYR A 156 9.04 -0.36 -1.71
C TYR A 156 7.73 0.42 -1.77
N TYR A 157 7.79 1.74 -1.62
CA TYR A 157 6.59 2.59 -1.58
C TYR A 157 6.08 2.99 -2.97
N ALA A 158 6.94 3.00 -3.99
CA ALA A 158 6.64 3.43 -5.36
C ALA A 158 5.86 4.76 -5.39
N CYS A 159 6.37 5.75 -4.65
CA CYS A 159 5.77 7.07 -4.50
C CYS A 159 6.74 8.15 -5.00
N ASP A 160 6.37 8.85 -6.09
CA ASP A 160 7.22 9.86 -6.71
C ASP A 160 7.55 11.02 -5.75
N LYS A 161 6.61 11.40 -4.88
CA LYS A 161 6.85 12.45 -3.88
C LYS A 161 7.93 12.06 -2.88
N LEU A 162 8.02 10.77 -2.54
CA LEU A 162 9.05 10.25 -1.66
C LEU A 162 10.44 10.41 -2.28
N ALA A 163 10.60 10.10 -3.57
CA ALA A 163 11.84 10.30 -4.30
C ALA A 163 12.24 11.77 -4.33
N THR A 164 11.28 12.69 -4.53
CA THR A 164 11.52 14.13 -4.49
C THR A 164 12.03 14.60 -3.12
N VAL A 165 11.43 14.10 -2.03
CA VAL A 165 11.86 14.43 -0.66
C VAL A 165 13.27 13.90 -0.41
N HIS A 166 13.58 12.67 -0.82
CA HIS A 166 14.92 12.11 -0.66
C HIS A 166 15.97 12.89 -1.45
N GLU A 167 15.67 13.31 -2.68
CA GLU A 167 16.57 14.16 -3.47
C GLU A 167 16.80 15.53 -2.82
N LEU A 168 15.74 16.13 -2.25
CA LEU A 168 15.86 17.37 -1.50
C LEU A 168 16.82 17.21 -0.32
N LEU A 169 16.68 16.13 0.47
CA LEU A 169 17.54 15.86 1.62
C LEU A 169 18.98 15.62 1.20
N LEU A 170 19.22 14.85 0.13
CA LEU A 170 20.57 14.62 -0.41
C LEU A 170 21.23 15.92 -0.82
N ASN A 171 20.53 16.76 -1.55
CA ASN A 171 21.04 18.06 -1.98
C ASN A 171 21.31 18.99 -0.79
N THR A 172 20.43 18.98 0.22
CA THR A 172 20.62 19.81 1.41
C THR A 172 21.81 19.35 2.27
N GLU A 173 22.01 18.03 2.41
CA GLU A 173 23.20 17.51 3.13
C GLU A 173 24.50 17.84 2.40
N GLU A 174 24.50 17.85 1.05
CA GLU A 174 25.69 18.13 0.25
C GLU A 174 26.05 19.61 0.20
N TYR A 175 25.07 20.44 -0.13
CA TYR A 175 25.34 21.88 -0.44
C TYR A 175 25.03 22.80 0.73
N GLY A 176 24.42 22.29 1.79
CA GLY A 176 23.85 23.10 2.85
C GLY A 176 22.60 23.85 2.35
N GLY A 177 21.65 24.04 3.20
CA GLY A 177 20.42 24.78 2.84
C GLY A 177 19.39 24.66 3.97
N ASP A 178 18.36 25.52 3.89
CA ASP A 178 17.23 25.46 4.78
C ASP A 178 16.13 24.60 4.12
N VAL A 179 15.89 23.44 4.72
CA VAL A 179 14.84 22.51 4.25
C VAL A 179 13.46 23.18 4.33
N GLU A 180 13.24 24.02 5.33
CA GLU A 180 11.96 24.69 5.56
C GLU A 180 11.61 25.63 4.40
N ALA A 181 12.59 26.36 3.87
CA ALA A 181 12.40 27.22 2.70
C ALA A 181 12.14 26.44 1.41
N SER A 182 12.64 25.20 1.31
CA SER A 182 12.53 24.37 0.10
C SER A 182 11.24 23.55 0.03
N VAL A 183 10.59 23.29 1.17
CA VAL A 183 9.33 22.50 1.26
C VAL A 183 8.08 23.39 1.09
N THR A 184 8.22 24.72 1.26
CA THR A 184 7.10 25.67 1.19
C THR A 184 6.77 26.11 -0.26
N LEU A 185 7.47 25.61 -1.27
CA LEU A 185 7.23 25.83 -2.70
C LEU A 185 6.50 24.64 -3.33
#